data_9f46496f53a2e0fb26b0d8418dc89090
#
_entry.id   9f46496f53a2e0fb26b0d8418dc89090
#
_cell.length_a   1.000
_cell.length_b   1.000
_cell.length_c   1.000
_cell.angle_alpha   90.00
_cell.angle_beta   90.00
_cell.angle_gamma   90.00
#
_symmetry.space_group_name_H-M   'P 1'
#
loop_
_entity.id
_entity.type
_entity.pdbx_description
1 polymer ?
#
loop_
_entity_poly.entity_id
_entity_poly.type
_entity_poly.pdbx_seq_one_letter_code
_entity_poly.pdbx_strand_id
1 'polypeptide(L)'
;KYTFPEYKDLNTGELFFAKHPDVPEKGIFGKNIIALANILHFENRVTLQGVADIFTHVYDISMTPPTVLELCNRAVEMAIPSYEDIHVRLQKSSAVNADETGSNQNGKSEWLWGFFTPFLAFFVFHKQRGGDIVEKVLKNFEGILGCDGWITYKVFSKTKGILLQRCWAHLIREVKKTCKDVNGLNDAYIWICDMFEEIQKLRKIKSRKRREQGYEKLVADMEQWAQIYYVHNGMKELVNKVRNGKEFWFTCVLYPEVEPTNNSAERGLRKFVVIKKIIGCFRSEQGKRNMQVMLSVFQSWRLQGLNPYKELRAIV
;
A
#
# COMPACT_ATOMS: atom_id res chain seq x y z
N LYS A 1 -32.49 13.16 -12.55
CA LYS A 1 -33.45 13.31 -11.46
C LYS A 1 -34.69 12.48 -11.78
N TYR A 2 -35.08 11.57 -10.88
CA TYR A 2 -36.31 10.80 -11.01
C TYR A 2 -37.33 11.41 -10.09
N THR A 3 -38.58 11.52 -10.56
CA THR A 3 -39.71 11.94 -9.76
C THR A 3 -40.77 10.83 -9.83
N PHE A 4 -41.15 10.30 -8.70
CA PHE A 4 -42.13 9.22 -8.62
C PHE A 4 -43.42 9.79 -8.05
N PRO A 5 -44.59 9.51 -8.68
CA PRO A 5 -45.85 9.78 -8.06
C PRO A 5 -46.06 8.86 -6.85
N GLU A 6 -46.64 9.41 -5.81
CA GLU A 6 -47.12 8.68 -4.66
C GLU A 6 -48.53 8.14 -4.98
N TYR A 7 -48.72 6.87 -4.73
CA TYR A 7 -50.01 6.21 -4.88
C TYR A 7 -50.53 5.78 -3.51
N LYS A 8 -51.79 5.95 -3.30
CA LYS A 8 -52.50 5.52 -2.08
C LYS A 8 -53.50 4.43 -2.46
N ASP A 9 -53.38 3.27 -1.83
CA ASP A 9 -54.43 2.24 -1.91
C ASP A 9 -55.69 2.76 -1.20
N LEU A 10 -56.77 2.85 -1.93
CA LEU A 10 -58.04 3.40 -1.40
C LEU A 10 -58.73 2.48 -0.40
N ASN A 11 -58.40 1.17 -0.39
CA ASN A 11 -58.99 0.20 0.52
C ASN A 11 -58.17 0.04 1.80
N THR A 12 -56.85 0.03 1.71
CA THR A 12 -55.94 -0.19 2.85
C THR A 12 -55.40 1.12 3.43
N GLY A 13 -55.41 2.20 2.65
CA GLY A 13 -54.80 3.49 3.02
C GLY A 13 -53.28 3.49 2.91
N GLU A 14 -52.66 2.38 2.48
CA GLU A 14 -51.21 2.27 2.33
C GLU A 14 -50.70 3.14 1.19
N LEU A 15 -49.50 3.73 1.40
CA LEU A 15 -48.81 4.53 0.42
C LEU A 15 -47.74 3.68 -0.26
N PHE A 16 -47.67 3.76 -1.58
CA PHE A 16 -46.61 3.10 -2.35
C PHE A 16 -46.10 3.98 -3.48
N PHE A 17 -44.85 3.76 -3.81
CA PHE A 17 -44.11 4.47 -4.88
C PHE A 17 -43.70 3.49 -5.96
N ALA A 18 -43.62 3.97 -7.20
CA ALA A 18 -43.04 3.19 -8.28
C ALA A 18 -41.54 2.91 -7.99
N LYS A 19 -41.13 1.68 -8.21
CA LYS A 19 -39.69 1.29 -8.08
C LYS A 19 -38.97 1.50 -9.42
N HIS A 20 -37.72 1.95 -9.38
CA HIS A 20 -36.88 2.05 -10.55
C HIS A 20 -35.48 1.43 -10.23
N PRO A 21 -34.88 0.64 -11.13
CA PRO A 21 -33.63 -0.06 -10.85
C PRO A 21 -32.45 0.84 -10.46
N ASP A 22 -32.44 2.08 -10.94
CA ASP A 22 -31.38 3.05 -10.66
C ASP A 22 -31.63 3.91 -9.40
N VAL A 23 -32.76 3.72 -8.73
CA VAL A 23 -33.11 4.45 -7.50
C VAL A 23 -32.86 3.52 -6.32
N PRO A 24 -32.01 3.93 -5.36
CA PRO A 24 -31.74 3.10 -4.20
C PRO A 24 -32.98 2.92 -3.33
N GLU A 25 -33.11 1.78 -2.67
CA GLU A 25 -34.23 1.52 -1.74
C GLU A 25 -34.25 2.49 -0.54
N LYS A 26 -33.07 3.02 -0.18
CA LYS A 26 -32.92 4.01 0.90
C LYS A 26 -32.10 5.22 0.43
N GLY A 27 -32.60 6.42 0.76
CA GLY A 27 -31.97 7.69 0.44
C GLY A 27 -32.34 8.21 -0.95
N ILE A 28 -31.91 9.43 -1.25
CA ILE A 28 -32.29 10.19 -2.46
C ILE A 28 -31.21 10.18 -3.55
N PHE A 29 -30.00 9.67 -3.24
CA PHE A 29 -28.87 9.68 -4.15
C PHE A 29 -28.60 8.31 -4.74
N GLY A 30 -28.63 8.22 -6.08
CA GLY A 30 -28.34 7.01 -6.82
C GLY A 30 -26.85 6.69 -6.91
N LYS A 31 -26.55 5.48 -7.39
CA LYS A 31 -25.19 4.93 -7.48
C LYS A 31 -24.15 5.80 -8.19
N ASN A 32 -24.57 6.58 -9.21
CA ASN A 32 -23.66 7.50 -9.93
C ASN A 32 -23.14 8.61 -9.00
N ILE A 33 -23.99 9.20 -8.19
CA ILE A 33 -23.64 10.27 -7.25
C ILE A 33 -22.77 9.71 -6.12
N ILE A 34 -23.15 8.54 -5.58
CA ILE A 34 -22.38 7.86 -4.53
C ILE A 34 -20.97 7.55 -5.04
N ALA A 35 -20.84 6.94 -6.22
CA ALA A 35 -19.56 6.63 -6.81
C ALA A 35 -18.72 7.88 -7.09
N LEU A 36 -19.32 8.93 -7.65
CA LEU A 36 -18.61 10.18 -7.96
C LEU A 36 -18.12 10.88 -6.69
N ALA A 37 -18.95 10.98 -5.65
CA ALA A 37 -18.55 11.57 -4.37
C ALA A 37 -17.32 10.86 -3.76
N ASN A 38 -17.31 9.53 -3.81
CA ASN A 38 -16.20 8.73 -3.31
C ASN A 38 -14.92 8.87 -4.15
N ILE A 39 -15.03 8.91 -5.47
CA ILE A 39 -13.88 9.17 -6.37
C ILE A 39 -13.30 10.56 -6.10
N LEU A 40 -14.13 11.59 -6.00
CA LEU A 40 -13.66 12.93 -5.69
C LEU A 40 -12.94 12.98 -4.34
N HIS A 41 -13.51 12.35 -3.31
CA HIS A 41 -12.94 12.40 -1.97
C HIS A 41 -11.69 11.52 -1.82
N PHE A 42 -11.79 10.21 -2.05
CA PHE A 42 -10.70 9.28 -1.75
C PHE A 42 -9.64 9.18 -2.86
N GLU A 43 -10.06 9.32 -4.13
CA GLU A 43 -9.15 9.18 -5.25
C GLU A 43 -8.51 10.54 -5.62
N ASN A 44 -9.33 11.57 -5.73
CA ASN A 44 -8.91 12.91 -6.15
C ASN A 44 -8.55 13.81 -4.96
N ARG A 45 -8.73 13.33 -3.72
CA ARG A 45 -8.31 14.03 -2.50
C ARG A 45 -9.05 15.35 -2.24
N VAL A 46 -10.25 15.48 -2.79
CA VAL A 46 -11.11 16.63 -2.54
C VAL A 46 -11.67 16.53 -1.12
N THR A 47 -11.69 17.63 -0.38
CA THR A 47 -12.28 17.67 0.97
C THR A 47 -13.79 17.41 0.90
N LEU A 48 -14.40 16.97 2.00
CA LEU A 48 -15.85 16.78 2.05
C LEU A 48 -16.61 18.06 1.67
N GLN A 49 -16.12 19.23 2.13
CA GLN A 49 -16.67 20.52 1.73
C GLN A 49 -16.53 20.75 0.23
N GLY A 50 -15.34 20.53 -0.33
CA GLY A 50 -15.12 20.71 -1.77
C GLY A 50 -15.99 19.78 -2.64
N VAL A 51 -16.25 18.55 -2.17
CA VAL A 51 -17.19 17.64 -2.87
C VAL A 51 -18.63 18.20 -2.81
N ALA A 52 -19.05 18.68 -1.63
CA ALA A 52 -20.38 19.31 -1.47
C ALA A 52 -20.50 20.55 -2.38
N ASP A 53 -19.47 21.40 -2.44
CA ASP A 53 -19.45 22.58 -3.29
C ASP A 53 -19.52 22.23 -4.79
N ILE A 54 -18.80 21.19 -5.24
CA ILE A 54 -18.87 20.71 -6.63
C ILE A 54 -20.29 20.27 -6.97
N PHE A 55 -20.93 19.46 -6.10
CA PHE A 55 -22.31 19.03 -6.36
C PHE A 55 -23.29 20.19 -6.36
N THR A 56 -23.13 21.14 -5.44
CA THR A 56 -24.03 22.28 -5.33
C THR A 56 -23.86 23.27 -6.48
N HIS A 57 -22.62 23.66 -6.80
CA HIS A 57 -22.39 24.75 -7.75
C HIS A 57 -22.18 24.30 -9.19
N VAL A 58 -21.73 23.06 -9.44
CA VAL A 58 -21.51 22.54 -10.80
C VAL A 58 -22.68 21.72 -11.30
N TYR A 59 -23.30 20.92 -10.40
CA TYR A 59 -24.37 19.99 -10.77
C TYR A 59 -25.76 20.45 -10.32
N ASP A 60 -25.88 21.58 -9.64
CA ASP A 60 -27.14 22.09 -9.07
C ASP A 60 -27.83 21.06 -8.17
N ILE A 61 -27.03 20.32 -7.40
CA ILE A 61 -27.49 19.33 -6.42
C ILE A 61 -27.09 19.81 -5.04
N SER A 62 -28.06 20.35 -4.29
CA SER A 62 -27.81 20.80 -2.93
C SER A 62 -27.26 19.67 -2.07
N MET A 63 -26.04 19.83 -1.55
CA MET A 63 -25.34 18.82 -0.77
C MET A 63 -24.54 19.49 0.35
N THR A 64 -24.48 18.82 1.50
CA THR A 64 -23.71 19.27 2.66
C THR A 64 -22.55 18.31 2.94
N PRO A 65 -21.47 18.75 3.62
CA PRO A 65 -20.36 17.85 4.00
C PRO A 65 -20.82 16.61 4.81
N PRO A 66 -21.76 16.69 5.77
CA PRO A 66 -22.33 15.51 6.42
C PRO A 66 -22.98 14.54 5.43
N THR A 67 -23.71 15.05 4.44
CA THR A 67 -24.32 14.22 3.38
C THR A 67 -23.25 13.49 2.57
N VAL A 68 -22.18 14.20 2.17
CA VAL A 68 -21.03 13.56 1.47
C VAL A 68 -20.42 12.47 2.32
N LEU A 69 -20.24 12.71 3.63
CA LEU A 69 -19.69 11.72 4.55
C LEU A 69 -20.61 10.48 4.65
N GLU A 70 -21.93 10.66 4.68
CA GLU A 70 -22.87 9.56 4.66
C GLU A 70 -22.75 8.72 3.38
N LEU A 71 -22.67 9.38 2.21
CA LEU A 71 -22.44 8.68 0.94
C LEU A 71 -21.11 7.90 0.93
N CYS A 72 -20.06 8.47 1.55
CA CYS A 72 -18.79 7.79 1.73
C CYS A 72 -18.94 6.55 2.63
N ASN A 73 -19.61 6.67 3.78
CA ASN A 73 -19.83 5.56 4.69
C ASN A 73 -20.60 4.42 4.01
N ARG A 74 -21.66 4.73 3.27
CA ARG A 74 -22.43 3.73 2.51
C ARG A 74 -21.58 2.98 1.50
N ALA A 75 -20.77 3.70 0.70
CA ALA A 75 -19.89 3.08 -0.28
C ALA A 75 -18.83 2.20 0.39
N VAL A 76 -18.31 2.61 1.54
CA VAL A 76 -17.34 1.82 2.31
C VAL A 76 -17.95 0.49 2.76
N GLU A 77 -19.15 0.50 3.32
CA GLU A 77 -19.81 -0.74 3.76
C GLU A 77 -20.02 -1.72 2.58
N MET A 78 -20.38 -1.19 1.39
CA MET A 78 -20.50 -2.00 0.17
C MET A 78 -19.15 -2.49 -0.37
N ALA A 79 -18.04 -1.80 -0.06
CA ALA A 79 -16.70 -2.15 -0.49
C ALA A 79 -15.96 -3.11 0.48
N ILE A 80 -16.51 -3.37 1.68
CA ILE A 80 -15.89 -4.29 2.67
C ILE A 80 -15.62 -5.68 2.07
N PRO A 81 -16.54 -6.34 1.37
CA PRO A 81 -16.26 -7.65 0.78
C PRO A 81 -15.05 -7.64 -0.17
N SER A 82 -14.89 -6.56 -0.97
CA SER A 82 -13.72 -6.39 -1.84
C SER A 82 -12.44 -6.18 -1.04
N TYR A 83 -12.49 -5.43 0.07
CA TYR A 83 -11.36 -5.24 0.97
C TYR A 83 -10.91 -6.56 1.61
N GLU A 84 -11.84 -7.38 2.05
CA GLU A 84 -11.57 -8.69 2.65
C GLU A 84 -11.01 -9.68 1.61
N ASP A 85 -11.54 -9.68 0.39
CA ASP A 85 -10.99 -10.50 -0.73
C ASP A 85 -9.55 -10.11 -1.05
N ILE A 86 -9.25 -8.80 -1.09
CA ILE A 86 -7.87 -8.31 -1.27
C ILE A 86 -6.96 -8.89 -0.20
N HIS A 87 -7.36 -8.91 1.07
CA HIS A 87 -6.58 -9.47 2.16
C HIS A 87 -6.35 -10.97 2.01
N VAL A 88 -7.40 -11.73 1.67
CA VAL A 88 -7.28 -13.18 1.42
C VAL A 88 -6.33 -13.49 0.26
N ARG A 89 -6.45 -12.76 -0.85
CA ARG A 89 -5.59 -12.93 -2.02
C ARG A 89 -4.14 -12.51 -1.76
N LEU A 90 -3.94 -11.46 -0.96
CA LEU A 90 -2.62 -11.03 -0.53
C LEU A 90 -1.87 -12.15 0.21
N GLN A 91 -2.53 -12.84 1.14
CA GLN A 91 -1.93 -13.93 1.89
C GLN A 91 -1.56 -15.16 1.04
N LYS A 92 -2.18 -15.31 -0.14
CA LYS A 92 -1.90 -16.39 -1.11
C LYS A 92 -0.88 -16.00 -2.18
N SER A 93 -0.35 -14.78 -2.13
CA SER A 93 0.60 -14.28 -3.13
C SER A 93 1.97 -14.89 -2.93
N SER A 94 2.73 -15.09 -4.02
CA SER A 94 4.11 -15.59 -3.97
C SER A 94 5.10 -14.57 -3.40
N ALA A 95 4.78 -13.28 -3.55
CA ALA A 95 5.59 -12.19 -3.00
C ALA A 95 4.72 -11.00 -2.60
N VAL A 96 5.09 -10.36 -1.49
CA VAL A 96 4.44 -9.14 -0.97
C VAL A 96 5.53 -8.14 -0.59
N ASN A 97 5.38 -6.89 -0.99
CA ASN A 97 6.19 -5.79 -0.51
C ASN A 97 5.46 -5.06 0.63
N ALA A 98 6.13 -4.84 1.75
CA ALA A 98 5.56 -4.12 2.89
C ALA A 98 6.35 -2.87 3.24
N ASP A 99 5.63 -1.84 3.65
CA ASP A 99 6.21 -0.59 4.12
C ASP A 99 5.18 0.14 4.99
N GLU A 100 5.60 1.12 5.81
CA GLU A 100 4.72 1.86 6.69
C GLU A 100 5.02 3.35 6.68
N THR A 101 4.02 4.15 7.02
CA THR A 101 4.16 5.60 7.17
C THR A 101 3.41 6.11 8.40
N GLY A 102 3.98 7.11 9.06
CA GLY A 102 3.33 7.73 10.21
C GLY A 102 2.00 8.38 9.84
N SER A 103 1.04 8.28 10.73
CA SER A 103 -0.28 8.90 10.70
C SER A 103 -0.57 9.57 12.04
N ASN A 104 -1.67 10.29 12.14
CA ASN A 104 -2.10 10.93 13.37
C ASN A 104 -3.62 10.86 13.53
N GLN A 105 -4.08 10.57 14.74
CA GLN A 105 -5.48 10.68 15.11
C GLN A 105 -5.61 11.50 16.39
N ASN A 106 -6.31 12.62 16.31
CA ASN A 106 -6.56 13.50 17.47
C ASN A 106 -5.29 13.81 18.29
N GLY A 107 -4.17 14.12 17.61
CA GLY A 107 -2.88 14.40 18.23
C GLY A 107 -2.05 13.17 18.64
N LYS A 108 -2.60 11.96 18.55
CA LYS A 108 -1.88 10.71 18.87
C LYS A 108 -1.24 10.13 17.61
N SER A 109 0.04 9.79 17.68
CA SER A 109 0.78 9.16 16.60
C SER A 109 0.28 7.73 16.37
N GLU A 110 0.09 7.39 15.12
CA GLU A 110 -0.30 6.08 14.61
C GLU A 110 0.47 5.75 13.33
N TRP A 111 0.26 4.58 12.79
CA TRP A 111 0.94 4.12 11.58
C TRP A 111 -0.06 3.58 10.57
N LEU A 112 0.11 3.92 9.29
CA LEU A 112 -0.52 3.23 8.19
C LEU A 112 0.48 2.25 7.60
N TRP A 113 0.12 0.99 7.59
CA TRP A 113 0.85 -0.10 6.97
C TRP A 113 0.27 -0.37 5.60
N GLY A 114 1.15 -0.58 4.63
CA GLY A 114 0.79 -0.94 3.27
C GLY A 114 1.47 -2.25 2.85
N PHE A 115 0.70 -3.13 2.25
CA PHE A 115 1.15 -4.42 1.72
C PHE A 115 0.77 -4.48 0.24
N PHE A 116 1.75 -4.78 -0.61
CA PHE A 116 1.60 -4.60 -2.05
C PHE A 116 2.07 -5.82 -2.83
N THR A 117 1.31 -6.15 -3.86
CA THR A 117 1.71 -7.04 -4.96
C THR A 117 1.62 -6.26 -6.27
N PRO A 118 2.00 -6.83 -7.43
CA PRO A 118 1.75 -6.18 -8.72
C PRO A 118 0.28 -5.81 -8.99
N PHE A 119 -0.68 -6.50 -8.33
CA PHE A 119 -2.11 -6.37 -8.59
C PHE A 119 -2.96 -5.98 -7.38
N LEU A 120 -2.39 -5.97 -6.18
CA LEU A 120 -3.12 -5.73 -4.94
C LEU A 120 -2.39 -4.68 -4.09
N ALA A 121 -3.18 -3.87 -3.41
CA ALA A 121 -2.73 -2.97 -2.36
C ALA A 121 -3.65 -3.15 -1.14
N PHE A 122 -3.09 -3.47 0.00
CA PHE A 122 -3.81 -3.61 1.25
C PHE A 122 -3.27 -2.65 2.28
N PHE A 123 -4.15 -1.82 2.84
CA PHE A 123 -3.78 -0.83 3.86
C PHE A 123 -4.48 -1.14 5.17
N VAL A 124 -3.78 -0.91 6.26
CA VAL A 124 -4.33 -1.05 7.61
C VAL A 124 -3.69 -0.07 8.58
N PHE A 125 -4.51 0.63 9.38
CA PHE A 125 -4.03 1.48 10.46
C PHE A 125 -3.71 0.65 11.70
N HIS A 126 -2.62 1.03 12.37
CA HIS A 126 -2.22 0.43 13.63
C HIS A 126 -1.63 1.47 14.59
N LYS A 127 -1.89 1.30 15.89
CA LYS A 127 -1.46 2.27 16.91
C LYS A 127 0.06 2.29 17.11
N GLN A 128 0.71 1.19 16.90
CA GLN A 128 2.15 1.03 17.13
C GLN A 128 2.89 0.67 15.84
N ARG A 129 4.18 1.03 15.79
CA ARG A 129 5.11 0.51 14.80
C ARG A 129 5.64 -0.82 15.30
N GLY A 130 4.80 -1.85 15.35
CA GLY A 130 5.11 -3.16 15.93
C GLY A 130 5.03 -4.30 14.90
N GLY A 131 5.60 -5.46 15.25
CA GLY A 131 5.56 -6.67 14.40
C GLY A 131 4.22 -7.38 14.43
N ASP A 132 3.41 -7.14 15.45
CA ASP A 132 2.10 -7.72 15.64
C ASP A 132 1.13 -7.47 14.48
N ILE A 133 1.21 -6.31 13.85
CA ILE A 133 0.39 -6.00 12.67
C ILE A 133 0.84 -6.79 11.43
N VAL A 134 2.15 -6.96 11.25
CA VAL A 134 2.71 -7.78 10.15
C VAL A 134 2.26 -9.23 10.32
N GLU A 135 2.36 -9.75 11.54
CA GLU A 135 1.89 -11.10 11.87
C GLU A 135 0.39 -11.28 11.66
N LYS A 136 -0.42 -10.29 12.07
CA LYS A 136 -1.87 -10.30 11.86
C LYS A 136 -2.25 -10.30 10.38
N VAL A 137 -1.66 -9.42 9.58
CA VAL A 137 -1.98 -9.28 8.16
C VAL A 137 -1.46 -10.45 7.34
N LEU A 138 -0.25 -10.92 7.63
CA LEU A 138 0.42 -11.99 6.91
C LEU A 138 0.35 -13.35 7.63
N LYS A 139 -0.71 -13.59 8.42
CA LYS A 139 -0.85 -14.78 9.25
C LYS A 139 -0.65 -16.10 8.49
N ASN A 140 -1.23 -16.20 7.30
CA ASN A 140 -1.20 -17.41 6.46
C ASN A 140 -0.32 -17.21 5.20
N PHE A 141 0.57 -16.21 5.22
CA PHE A 141 1.45 -15.93 4.11
C PHE A 141 2.69 -16.84 4.17
N GLU A 142 3.00 -17.50 3.06
CA GLU A 142 4.14 -18.42 2.90
C GLU A 142 5.10 -17.97 1.79
N GLY A 143 4.84 -16.80 1.20
CA GLY A 143 5.64 -16.26 0.11
C GLY A 143 6.91 -15.52 0.57
N ILE A 144 7.42 -14.66 -0.29
CA ILE A 144 8.62 -13.85 -0.04
C ILE A 144 8.20 -12.43 0.32
N LEU A 145 8.72 -11.92 1.44
CA LEU A 145 8.43 -10.56 1.91
C LEU A 145 9.53 -9.59 1.49
N GLY A 146 9.20 -8.65 0.62
CA GLY A 146 10.05 -7.50 0.27
C GLY A 146 9.83 -6.37 1.30
N CYS A 147 10.92 -5.81 1.86
CA CYS A 147 10.82 -4.77 2.88
C CYS A 147 12.07 -3.89 2.95
N ASP A 148 12.01 -2.85 3.76
CA ASP A 148 13.19 -2.11 4.18
C ASP A 148 14.05 -2.94 5.17
N GLY A 149 15.04 -2.33 5.77
CA GLY A 149 15.92 -3.04 6.71
C GLY A 149 15.43 -3.10 8.15
N TRP A 150 14.17 -2.79 8.44
CA TRP A 150 13.69 -2.73 9.81
C TRP A 150 13.62 -4.12 10.48
N ILE A 151 14.06 -4.18 11.74
CA ILE A 151 14.25 -5.44 12.49
C ILE A 151 12.98 -6.30 12.59
N THR A 152 11.82 -5.68 12.65
CA THR A 152 10.52 -6.35 12.76
C THR A 152 10.28 -7.37 11.65
N TYR A 153 10.60 -7.02 10.42
CA TYR A 153 10.43 -7.94 9.29
C TYR A 153 11.37 -9.14 9.38
N LYS A 154 12.60 -8.94 9.88
CA LYS A 154 13.56 -10.03 10.13
C LYS A 154 13.05 -10.99 11.21
N VAL A 155 12.50 -10.46 12.31
CA VAL A 155 11.92 -11.28 13.38
C VAL A 155 10.73 -12.08 12.82
N PHE A 156 9.80 -11.43 12.14
CA PHE A 156 8.65 -12.09 11.52
C PHE A 156 9.07 -13.20 10.54
N SER A 157 10.01 -12.93 9.65
CA SER A 157 10.54 -13.92 8.70
C SER A 157 11.09 -15.16 9.41
N LYS A 158 11.89 -14.98 10.44
CA LYS A 158 12.46 -16.09 11.21
C LYS A 158 11.39 -16.89 11.95
N THR A 159 10.43 -16.21 12.57
CA THR A 159 9.32 -16.87 13.31
C THR A 159 8.43 -17.68 12.37
N LYS A 160 8.17 -17.19 11.17
CA LYS A 160 7.32 -17.85 10.16
C LYS A 160 8.08 -18.79 9.22
N GLY A 161 9.40 -18.73 9.18
CA GLY A 161 10.20 -19.51 8.22
C GLY A 161 10.08 -19.03 6.77
N ILE A 162 9.65 -17.77 6.54
CA ILE A 162 9.52 -17.21 5.19
C ILE A 162 10.79 -16.47 4.76
N LEU A 163 10.98 -16.36 3.45
CA LEU A 163 12.10 -15.63 2.89
C LEU A 163 11.85 -14.11 2.91
N LEU A 164 12.94 -13.35 3.06
CA LEU A 164 12.93 -11.90 2.91
C LEU A 164 13.73 -11.47 1.68
N GLN A 165 13.33 -10.33 1.11
CA GLN A 165 14.16 -9.52 0.21
C GLN A 165 14.32 -8.13 0.82
N ARG A 166 15.54 -7.72 1.14
CA ARG A 166 15.84 -6.35 1.59
C ARG A 166 15.97 -5.40 0.42
N CYS A 167 15.54 -4.17 0.62
CA CYS A 167 15.51 -3.14 -0.42
C CYS A 167 16.91 -2.63 -0.78
N TRP A 168 17.38 -2.93 -1.98
CA TRP A 168 18.63 -2.42 -2.52
C TRP A 168 18.65 -0.90 -2.70
N ALA A 169 17.51 -0.27 -3.01
CA ALA A 169 17.47 1.19 -3.13
C ALA A 169 17.80 1.89 -1.79
N HIS A 170 17.39 1.30 -0.66
CA HIS A 170 17.78 1.80 0.66
C HIS A 170 19.27 1.61 0.93
N LEU A 171 19.82 0.43 0.62
CA LEU A 171 21.26 0.17 0.77
C LEU A 171 22.10 1.15 -0.06
N ILE A 172 21.80 1.29 -1.35
CA ILE A 172 22.52 2.20 -2.25
C ILE A 172 22.50 3.64 -1.75
N ARG A 173 21.33 4.12 -1.31
CA ARG A 173 21.19 5.49 -0.73
C ARG A 173 22.02 5.66 0.53
N GLU A 174 22.03 4.68 1.40
CA GLU A 174 22.78 4.71 2.66
C GLU A 174 24.29 4.66 2.42
N VAL A 175 24.77 3.75 1.55
CA VAL A 175 26.18 3.68 1.15
C VAL A 175 26.64 4.99 0.53
N LYS A 176 25.83 5.55 -0.40
CA LYS A 176 26.15 6.83 -1.05
C LYS A 176 26.29 7.97 -0.03
N LYS A 177 25.41 8.02 0.96
CA LYS A 177 25.47 9.03 2.03
C LYS A 177 26.73 8.84 2.87
N THR A 178 26.96 7.63 3.38
CA THR A 178 28.11 7.32 4.23
C THR A 178 29.45 7.58 3.51
N CYS A 179 29.55 7.21 2.22
CA CYS A 179 30.77 7.48 1.43
C CYS A 179 31.02 8.96 1.16
N LYS A 180 29.99 9.81 1.14
CA LYS A 180 30.16 11.27 1.07
C LYS A 180 30.67 11.85 2.37
N ASP A 181 30.20 11.32 3.50
CA ASP A 181 30.59 11.77 4.82
C ASP A 181 32.02 11.31 5.18
N VAL A 182 32.52 10.26 4.53
CA VAL A 182 33.86 9.70 4.69
C VAL A 182 34.65 9.91 3.38
N ASN A 183 35.52 10.92 3.36
CA ASN A 183 36.29 11.27 2.17
C ASN A 183 37.09 10.07 1.61
N GLY A 184 37.01 9.86 0.31
CA GLY A 184 37.85 8.89 -0.43
C GLY A 184 37.26 7.49 -0.57
N LEU A 185 36.00 7.24 -0.18
CA LEU A 185 35.36 5.90 -0.29
C LEU A 185 34.37 5.78 -1.46
N ASN A 186 34.59 6.54 -2.53
CA ASN A 186 33.71 6.46 -3.70
C ASN A 186 33.69 5.05 -4.33
N ASP A 187 34.80 4.32 -4.24
CA ASP A 187 34.92 2.94 -4.74
C ASP A 187 33.96 1.98 -4.03
N ALA A 188 33.72 2.18 -2.72
CA ALA A 188 32.75 1.39 -1.97
C ALA A 188 31.32 1.55 -2.52
N TYR A 189 30.96 2.77 -2.91
CA TYR A 189 29.67 3.05 -3.51
C TYR A 189 29.57 2.47 -4.93
N ILE A 190 30.61 2.63 -5.75
CA ILE A 190 30.64 2.07 -7.11
C ILE A 190 30.46 0.56 -7.06
N TRP A 191 31.20 -0.15 -6.20
CA TRP A 191 31.08 -1.61 -6.06
C TRP A 191 29.68 -2.07 -5.69
N ILE A 192 29.00 -1.38 -4.79
CA ILE A 192 27.57 -1.67 -4.45
C ILE A 192 26.66 -1.44 -5.67
N CYS A 193 26.92 -0.42 -6.48
CA CYS A 193 26.17 -0.19 -7.72
C CYS A 193 26.41 -1.30 -8.75
N ASP A 194 27.65 -1.73 -8.93
CA ASP A 194 28.02 -2.83 -9.84
C ASP A 194 27.35 -4.15 -9.43
N MET A 195 27.34 -4.46 -8.12
CA MET A 195 26.58 -5.61 -7.61
C MET A 195 25.09 -5.51 -7.93
N PHE A 196 24.51 -4.32 -7.82
CA PHE A 196 23.07 -4.14 -8.15
C PHE A 196 22.82 -4.32 -9.65
N GLU A 197 23.72 -3.86 -10.52
CA GLU A 197 23.63 -4.11 -11.96
C GLU A 197 23.72 -5.60 -12.27
N GLU A 198 24.62 -6.32 -11.61
CA GLU A 198 24.76 -7.76 -11.78
C GLU A 198 23.50 -8.52 -11.32
N ILE A 199 22.88 -8.12 -10.22
CA ILE A 199 21.56 -8.64 -9.81
C ILE A 199 20.54 -8.48 -10.92
N GLN A 200 20.48 -7.30 -11.55
CA GLN A 200 19.51 -7.05 -12.64
C GLN A 200 19.77 -7.93 -13.87
N LYS A 201 21.05 -8.25 -14.18
CA LYS A 201 21.42 -9.17 -15.25
C LYS A 201 21.03 -10.61 -14.90
N LEU A 202 21.37 -11.07 -13.69
CA LEU A 202 21.10 -12.44 -13.21
C LEU A 202 19.61 -12.75 -13.16
N ARG A 203 18.77 -11.80 -12.72
CA ARG A 203 17.30 -11.96 -12.70
C ARG A 203 16.68 -12.25 -14.07
N LYS A 204 17.33 -11.83 -15.17
CA LYS A 204 16.87 -12.09 -16.55
C LYS A 204 17.27 -13.48 -17.05
N ILE A 205 18.14 -14.17 -16.35
CA ILE A 205 18.63 -15.51 -16.75
C ILE A 205 17.57 -16.55 -16.42
N LYS A 206 17.12 -17.34 -17.41
CA LYS A 206 16.12 -18.40 -17.22
C LYS A 206 16.66 -19.57 -16.39
N SER A 207 17.94 -19.93 -16.57
CA SER A 207 18.57 -21.06 -15.91
C SER A 207 18.72 -20.84 -14.40
N ARG A 208 18.02 -21.64 -13.60
CA ARG A 208 18.14 -21.60 -12.13
C ARG A 208 19.58 -21.85 -11.68
N LYS A 209 20.23 -22.87 -12.24
CA LYS A 209 21.64 -23.20 -11.91
C LYS A 209 22.59 -22.01 -12.11
N ARG A 210 22.42 -21.25 -13.21
CA ARG A 210 23.24 -20.05 -13.44
C ARG A 210 22.93 -18.94 -12.45
N ARG A 211 21.68 -18.80 -12.03
CA ARG A 211 21.33 -17.83 -11.00
C ARG A 211 21.88 -18.21 -9.63
N GLU A 212 21.88 -19.51 -9.30
CA GLU A 212 22.50 -20.02 -8.06
C GLU A 212 24.00 -19.75 -8.04
N GLN A 213 24.72 -20.00 -9.13
CA GLN A 213 26.13 -19.65 -9.25
C GLN A 213 26.38 -18.13 -9.11
N GLY A 214 25.54 -17.32 -9.75
CA GLY A 214 25.59 -15.86 -9.61
C GLY A 214 25.30 -15.39 -8.20
N TYR A 215 24.34 -16.00 -7.51
CA TYR A 215 24.01 -15.74 -6.12
C TYR A 215 25.22 -16.00 -5.20
N GLU A 216 25.87 -17.18 -5.33
CA GLU A 216 27.05 -17.52 -4.55
C GLU A 216 28.20 -16.51 -4.75
N LYS A 217 28.41 -16.09 -6.01
CA LYS A 217 29.40 -15.06 -6.32
C LYS A 217 29.05 -13.73 -5.65
N LEU A 218 27.81 -13.26 -5.78
CA LEU A 218 27.37 -11.99 -5.17
C LEU A 218 27.47 -12.00 -3.63
N VAL A 219 27.20 -13.14 -2.99
CA VAL A 219 27.37 -13.29 -1.53
C VAL A 219 28.85 -13.18 -1.16
N ALA A 220 29.76 -13.79 -1.94
CA ALA A 220 31.21 -13.67 -1.73
C ALA A 220 31.70 -12.24 -1.95
N ASP A 221 31.27 -11.59 -3.03
CA ASP A 221 31.59 -10.20 -3.35
C ASP A 221 31.13 -9.24 -2.24
N MET A 222 29.95 -9.45 -1.69
CA MET A 222 29.42 -8.66 -0.57
C MET A 222 30.24 -8.85 0.72
N GLU A 223 30.69 -10.07 1.00
CA GLU A 223 31.54 -10.34 2.17
C GLU A 223 32.93 -9.70 2.00
N GLN A 224 33.49 -9.78 0.81
CA GLN A 224 34.76 -9.12 0.49
C GLN A 224 34.64 -7.60 0.63
N TRP A 225 33.58 -7.01 0.10
CA TRP A 225 33.29 -5.60 0.28
C TRP A 225 33.21 -5.24 1.78
N ALA A 226 32.50 -6.05 2.55
CA ALA A 226 32.35 -5.84 3.99
C ALA A 226 33.66 -5.96 4.76
N GLN A 227 34.59 -6.86 4.36
CA GLN A 227 35.90 -7.01 4.97
C GLN A 227 36.80 -5.79 4.70
N ILE A 228 36.84 -5.33 3.46
CA ILE A 228 37.66 -4.20 3.04
C ILE A 228 37.23 -2.91 3.72
N TYR A 229 35.91 -2.62 3.74
CA TYR A 229 35.44 -1.33 4.21
C TYR A 229 35.15 -1.26 5.72
N TYR A 230 35.15 -2.38 6.44
CA TYR A 230 34.94 -2.41 7.90
C TYR A 230 35.98 -1.61 8.69
N VAL A 231 37.20 -1.56 8.22
CA VAL A 231 38.33 -0.88 8.91
C VAL A 231 38.23 0.65 8.84
N HIS A 232 37.44 1.17 7.91
CA HIS A 232 37.30 2.63 7.74
C HIS A 232 36.38 3.23 8.80
N ASN A 233 36.83 4.29 9.43
CA ASN A 233 36.02 5.05 10.37
C ASN A 233 34.74 5.57 9.67
N GLY A 234 33.58 5.42 10.33
CA GLY A 234 32.28 5.80 9.78
C GLY A 234 31.61 4.70 8.93
N MET A 235 32.30 3.64 8.52
CA MET A 235 31.72 2.52 7.75
C MET A 235 31.23 1.35 8.61
N LYS A 236 31.68 1.24 9.85
CA LYS A 236 31.42 0.05 10.72
C LYS A 236 29.94 -0.28 10.89
N GLU A 237 29.12 0.73 11.16
CA GLU A 237 27.67 0.52 11.34
C GLU A 237 27.01 0.03 10.07
N LEU A 238 27.33 0.66 8.94
CA LEU A 238 26.84 0.28 7.61
C LEU A 238 27.26 -1.15 7.25
N VAL A 239 28.55 -1.48 7.44
CA VAL A 239 29.06 -2.82 7.15
C VAL A 239 28.39 -3.88 8.04
N ASN A 240 28.20 -3.60 9.33
CA ASN A 240 27.49 -4.49 10.23
C ASN A 240 26.04 -4.71 9.78
N LYS A 241 25.35 -3.65 9.31
CA LYS A 241 24.02 -3.74 8.75
C LYS A 241 23.98 -4.61 7.49
N VAL A 242 24.97 -4.48 6.62
CA VAL A 242 25.11 -5.30 5.41
C VAL A 242 25.31 -6.76 5.78
N ARG A 243 26.26 -7.07 6.67
CA ARG A 243 26.54 -8.43 7.15
C ARG A 243 25.34 -9.08 7.83
N ASN A 244 24.65 -8.34 8.70
CA ASN A 244 23.44 -8.83 9.38
C ASN A 244 22.26 -9.11 8.44
N GLY A 245 22.34 -8.64 7.21
CA GLY A 245 21.30 -8.83 6.20
C GLY A 245 21.70 -9.72 5.04
N LYS A 246 22.91 -10.34 5.04
CA LYS A 246 23.46 -11.04 3.87
C LYS A 246 22.52 -12.09 3.27
N GLU A 247 21.76 -12.79 4.09
CA GLU A 247 20.79 -13.80 3.67
C GLU A 247 19.61 -13.21 2.86
N PHE A 248 19.40 -11.90 2.95
CA PHE A 248 18.19 -11.23 2.46
C PHE A 248 18.46 -10.25 1.31
N TRP A 249 19.71 -10.01 0.93
CA TRP A 249 20.02 -9.06 -0.13
C TRP A 249 19.83 -9.64 -1.54
N PHE A 250 19.94 -10.96 -1.69
CA PHE A 250 20.02 -11.61 -2.99
C PHE A 250 18.86 -12.58 -3.26
N THR A 251 17.82 -12.60 -2.44
CA THR A 251 16.66 -13.48 -2.62
C THR A 251 16.04 -13.32 -3.99
N CYS A 252 15.98 -12.08 -4.52
CA CYS A 252 15.47 -11.77 -5.85
C CYS A 252 16.28 -12.37 -7.02
N VAL A 253 17.51 -12.84 -6.79
CA VAL A 253 18.30 -13.55 -7.80
C VAL A 253 17.80 -14.98 -7.95
N LEU A 254 17.48 -15.64 -6.84
CA LEU A 254 16.94 -17.00 -6.83
C LEU A 254 15.48 -17.04 -7.25
N TYR A 255 14.73 -15.97 -6.92
CA TYR A 255 13.30 -15.78 -7.19
C TYR A 255 13.07 -14.49 -8.00
N PRO A 256 13.25 -14.54 -9.34
CA PRO A 256 13.26 -13.35 -10.20
C PRO A 256 11.93 -12.57 -10.23
N GLU A 257 10.83 -13.19 -9.82
CA GLU A 257 9.52 -12.55 -9.64
C GLU A 257 9.51 -11.54 -8.48
N VAL A 258 10.48 -11.63 -7.58
CA VAL A 258 10.62 -10.69 -6.46
C VAL A 258 11.46 -9.49 -6.89
N GLU A 259 10.95 -8.28 -6.65
CA GLU A 259 11.69 -7.07 -6.94
C GLU A 259 12.85 -6.86 -5.96
N PRO A 260 14.04 -6.44 -6.42
CA PRO A 260 15.19 -6.19 -5.55
C PRO A 260 15.01 -4.92 -4.69
N THR A 261 14.00 -4.11 -5.01
CA THR A 261 13.72 -2.86 -4.31
C THR A 261 12.29 -2.84 -3.75
N ASN A 262 12.07 -2.07 -2.70
CA ASN A 262 10.73 -1.86 -2.12
C ASN A 262 10.01 -0.63 -2.71
N ASN A 263 10.42 -0.18 -3.90
CA ASN A 263 9.90 1.02 -4.53
C ASN A 263 8.38 0.95 -4.84
N SER A 264 7.86 -0.26 -5.05
CA SER A 264 6.40 -0.47 -5.26
C SER A 264 5.61 -0.07 -4.01
N ALA A 265 6.06 -0.49 -2.82
CA ALA A 265 5.45 -0.13 -1.55
C ALA A 265 5.61 1.36 -1.23
N GLU A 266 6.82 1.93 -1.44
CA GLU A 266 7.06 3.37 -1.27
C GLU A 266 6.11 4.21 -2.15
N ARG A 267 5.95 3.83 -3.44
CA ARG A 267 5.01 4.50 -4.36
C ARG A 267 3.55 4.30 -3.94
N GLY A 268 3.21 3.10 -3.47
CA GLY A 268 1.88 2.78 -2.98
C GLY A 268 1.45 3.66 -1.81
N LEU A 269 2.34 3.85 -0.83
CA LEU A 269 2.11 4.70 0.33
C LEU A 269 2.10 6.20 0.00
N ARG A 270 2.74 6.63 -1.10
CA ARG A 270 2.84 8.07 -1.46
C ARG A 270 1.47 8.74 -1.58
N LYS A 271 0.47 8.02 -2.07
CA LYS A 271 -0.90 8.55 -2.17
C LYS A 271 -1.41 9.00 -0.79
N PHE A 272 -1.26 8.15 0.21
CA PHE A 272 -1.66 8.48 1.58
C PHE A 272 -0.79 9.59 2.18
N VAL A 273 0.52 9.60 1.90
CA VAL A 273 1.42 10.67 2.36
C VAL A 273 0.95 12.05 1.88
N VAL A 274 0.38 12.15 0.69
CA VAL A 274 -0.22 13.39 0.18
C VAL A 274 -1.55 13.68 0.89
N ILE A 275 -2.41 12.67 1.03
CA ILE A 275 -3.71 12.81 1.72
C ILE A 275 -3.50 13.35 3.14
N LYS A 276 -2.60 12.76 3.93
CA LYS A 276 -2.37 13.20 5.31
C LYS A 276 -1.90 14.65 5.44
N LYS A 277 -1.21 15.20 4.41
CA LYS A 277 -0.84 16.61 4.37
C LYS A 277 -2.04 17.53 4.17
N ILE A 278 -3.09 17.06 3.49
CA ILE A 278 -4.32 17.80 3.25
C ILE A 278 -5.22 17.76 4.49
N ILE A 279 -5.43 16.56 5.05
CA ILE A 279 -6.35 16.38 6.19
C ILE A 279 -5.74 16.73 7.55
N GLY A 280 -4.41 16.78 7.65
CA GLY A 280 -3.67 16.98 8.90
C GLY A 280 -3.74 15.76 9.82
N CYS A 281 -4.91 15.44 10.36
CA CYS A 281 -5.13 14.27 11.20
C CYS A 281 -6.56 13.71 11.04
N PHE A 282 -6.72 12.45 11.39
CA PHE A 282 -8.04 11.84 11.51
C PHE A 282 -8.72 12.29 12.81
N ARG A 283 -10.05 12.52 12.73
CA ARG A 283 -10.88 12.92 13.86
C ARG A 283 -11.66 11.75 14.48
N SER A 284 -11.79 10.62 13.75
CA SER A 284 -12.58 9.47 14.18
C SER A 284 -12.01 8.15 13.66
N GLU A 285 -12.32 7.06 14.36
CA GLU A 285 -12.01 5.69 13.92
C GLU A 285 -12.73 5.37 12.59
N GLN A 286 -13.97 5.85 12.41
CA GLN A 286 -14.72 5.64 11.18
C GLN A 286 -14.03 6.27 9.98
N GLY A 287 -13.49 7.51 10.11
CA GLY A 287 -12.75 8.17 9.04
C GLY A 287 -11.48 7.40 8.65
N LYS A 288 -10.77 6.81 9.61
CA LYS A 288 -9.62 5.93 9.33
C LYS A 288 -10.04 4.65 8.63
N ARG A 289 -11.09 3.98 9.14
CA ARG A 289 -11.63 2.76 8.51
C ARG A 289 -12.05 3.03 7.07
N ASN A 290 -12.75 4.13 6.82
CA ASN A 290 -13.14 4.52 5.48
C ASN A 290 -11.93 4.69 4.56
N MET A 291 -10.92 5.42 5.03
CA MET A 291 -9.68 5.65 4.28
C MET A 291 -8.95 4.33 3.99
N GLN A 292 -8.80 3.47 4.97
CA GLN A 292 -8.15 2.16 4.86
C GLN A 292 -8.82 1.27 3.80
N VAL A 293 -10.14 1.15 3.86
CA VAL A 293 -10.92 0.34 2.92
C VAL A 293 -10.82 0.91 1.51
N MET A 294 -11.12 2.20 1.33
CA MET A 294 -11.19 2.80 0.00
C MET A 294 -9.81 2.94 -0.67
N LEU A 295 -8.76 3.20 0.10
CA LEU A 295 -7.39 3.17 -0.44
C LEU A 295 -7.02 1.78 -0.97
N SER A 296 -7.35 0.73 -0.20
CA SER A 296 -7.05 -0.66 -0.59
C SER A 296 -7.79 -1.05 -1.87
N VAL A 297 -9.09 -0.78 -1.89
CA VAL A 297 -9.96 -1.16 -3.00
C VAL A 297 -9.62 -0.37 -4.27
N PHE A 298 -9.55 0.95 -4.20
CA PHE A 298 -9.27 1.79 -5.37
C PHE A 298 -7.88 1.54 -5.93
N GLN A 299 -6.88 1.41 -5.07
CA GLN A 299 -5.53 1.16 -5.55
C GLN A 299 -5.38 -0.23 -6.15
N SER A 300 -6.02 -1.26 -5.58
CA SER A 300 -6.05 -2.61 -6.16
C SER A 300 -6.73 -2.62 -7.53
N TRP A 301 -7.88 -1.96 -7.70
CA TRP A 301 -8.51 -1.84 -9.00
C TRP A 301 -7.62 -1.16 -10.03
N ARG A 302 -6.91 -0.08 -9.64
CA ARG A 302 -5.95 0.58 -10.54
C ARG A 302 -4.78 -0.30 -10.93
N LEU A 303 -4.22 -1.06 -9.99
CA LEU A 303 -3.14 -2.01 -10.26
C LEU A 303 -3.58 -3.12 -11.22
N GLN A 304 -4.87 -3.47 -11.21
CA GLN A 304 -5.49 -4.42 -12.14
C GLN A 304 -5.92 -3.79 -13.48
N GLY A 305 -5.69 -2.49 -13.68
CA GLY A 305 -6.12 -1.78 -14.89
C GLY A 305 -7.61 -1.48 -14.94
N LEU A 306 -8.34 -1.67 -13.84
CA LEU A 306 -9.77 -1.42 -13.73
C LEU A 306 -10.06 0.07 -13.49
N ASN A 307 -11.26 0.51 -13.83
CA ASN A 307 -11.72 1.87 -13.60
C ASN A 307 -12.43 1.97 -12.24
N PRO A 308 -11.85 2.61 -11.20
CA PRO A 308 -12.42 2.63 -9.86
C PRO A 308 -13.85 3.20 -9.78
N TYR A 309 -14.20 4.16 -10.65
CA TYR A 309 -15.56 4.69 -10.70
C TYR A 309 -16.56 3.63 -11.19
N LYS A 310 -16.22 2.91 -12.26
CA LYS A 310 -17.11 1.87 -12.82
C LYS A 310 -17.29 0.70 -11.83
N GLU A 311 -16.17 0.28 -11.22
CA GLU A 311 -16.19 -0.81 -10.23
C GLU A 311 -17.00 -0.41 -8.98
N LEU A 312 -16.76 0.78 -8.43
CA LEU A 312 -17.53 1.22 -7.28
C LEU A 312 -19.02 1.37 -7.60
N ARG A 313 -19.33 1.94 -8.78
CA ARG A 313 -20.72 2.07 -9.23
C ARG A 313 -21.44 0.73 -9.37
N ALA A 314 -20.71 -0.33 -9.66
CA ALA A 314 -21.30 -1.66 -9.81
C ALA A 314 -21.68 -2.30 -8.48
N ILE A 315 -21.01 -1.94 -7.38
CA ILE A 315 -21.23 -2.53 -6.05
C ILE A 315 -22.11 -1.68 -5.12
N VAL A 316 -22.34 -0.37 -5.44
CA VAL A 316 -23.19 0.53 -4.65
C VAL A 316 -24.62 0.66 -5.15
#